data_3f0912813724c015783f492b36f36666
#
_entry.id   3f0912813724c015783f492b36f36666
#
_cell.length_a   1.000
_cell.length_b   1.000
_cell.length_c   1.000
_cell.angle_alpha   90.00
_cell.angle_beta   90.00
_cell.angle_gamma   90.00
#
_symmetry.space_group_name_H-M   'P 1'
#
loop_
_entity.id
_entity.type
_entity.pdbx_description
1 polymer ?
#
loop_
_entity_poly.entity_id
_entity_poly.type
_entity_poly.pdbx_seq_one_letter_code
_entity_poly.pdbx_strand_id
1 'polypeptide(L)'
;MTVTVVDRGPRQVSRRVEVAAPAAELFALVADPRRHHELDGSGTVRDNITVPAQLVEGSKFSTHMKMFGLPYRITSTITALTQNEIIEWRHPLGHSWRWEFEKLSPTQTQVTETFDYRDAGALKNKLNYYERMGFAKANAKGIEATLSKLRDRYAG
;
A
#
# COMPACT_ATOMS: atom_id res chain seq x y z
N MET A 1 14.16 -9.98 10.17
CA MET A 1 14.66 -9.04 9.15
C MET A 1 14.06 -7.67 9.40
N THR A 2 14.82 -6.64 9.16
CA THR A 2 14.48 -5.27 9.53
C THR A 2 13.83 -4.55 8.35
N VAL A 3 12.81 -3.75 8.63
CA VAL A 3 12.26 -2.84 7.63
C VAL A 3 13.27 -1.72 7.40
N THR A 4 13.66 -1.51 6.15
CA THR A 4 14.66 -0.52 5.77
C THR A 4 14.07 0.60 4.92
N VAL A 5 14.69 1.78 5.02
CA VAL A 5 14.32 2.94 4.20
C VAL A 5 14.86 2.76 2.79
N VAL A 6 14.03 3.06 1.80
CA VAL A 6 14.44 3.13 0.39
C VAL A 6 14.25 4.56 -0.08
N ASP A 7 15.29 5.17 -0.63
CA ASP A 7 15.22 6.51 -1.17
C ASP A 7 14.83 6.45 -2.65
N ARG A 8 13.63 6.92 -2.96
CA ARG A 8 13.09 6.98 -4.32
C ARG A 8 13.00 8.42 -4.84
N GLY A 9 13.57 9.37 -4.09
CA GLY A 9 13.52 10.79 -4.44
C GLY A 9 12.41 11.53 -3.68
N PRO A 10 12.20 12.83 -4.00
CA PRO A 10 11.25 13.66 -3.27
C PRO A 10 9.81 13.20 -3.46
N ARG A 11 9.01 13.38 -2.43
CA ARG A 11 7.57 13.09 -2.41
C ARG A 11 7.22 11.63 -2.64
N GLN A 12 8.15 10.76 -2.31
CA GLN A 12 7.95 9.32 -2.26
C GLN A 12 8.47 8.78 -0.94
N VAL A 13 7.64 8.01 -0.26
CA VAL A 13 8.01 7.33 0.98
C VAL A 13 8.05 5.84 0.68
N SER A 14 9.21 5.22 0.80
CA SER A 14 9.38 3.82 0.44
C SER A 14 10.12 3.07 1.53
N ARG A 15 9.66 1.87 1.81
CA ARG A 15 10.25 0.95 2.80
C ARG A 15 10.30 -0.45 2.22
N ARG A 16 11.24 -1.24 2.70
CA ARG A 16 11.52 -2.57 2.19
C ARG A 16 11.73 -3.54 3.34
N VAL A 17 11.29 -4.78 3.15
CA VAL A 17 11.51 -5.87 4.10
C VAL A 17 11.61 -7.20 3.36
N GLU A 18 12.39 -8.13 3.88
CA GLU A 18 12.39 -9.51 3.40
C GLU A 18 11.36 -10.32 4.19
N VAL A 19 10.57 -11.10 3.47
CA VAL A 19 9.49 -11.92 4.04
C VAL A 19 9.71 -13.39 3.67
N ALA A 20 9.57 -14.27 4.64
CA ALA A 20 9.77 -15.72 4.48
C ALA A 20 8.52 -16.38 3.88
N ALA A 21 8.17 -15.99 2.65
CA ALA A 21 7.04 -16.52 1.90
C ALA A 21 7.27 -16.37 0.40
N PRO A 22 6.62 -17.22 -0.44
CA PRO A 22 6.69 -17.09 -1.89
C PRO A 22 6.07 -15.77 -2.38
N ALA A 23 6.62 -15.20 -3.43
CA ALA A 23 6.10 -13.96 -4.04
C ALA A 23 4.63 -14.09 -4.46
N ALA A 24 4.25 -15.24 -5.01
CA ALA A 24 2.87 -15.48 -5.44
C ALA A 24 1.88 -15.42 -4.27
N GLU A 25 2.25 -15.94 -3.11
CA GLU A 25 1.41 -15.91 -1.92
C GLU A 25 1.24 -14.49 -1.37
N LEU A 26 2.34 -13.75 -1.31
CA LEU A 26 2.33 -12.35 -0.85
C LEU A 26 1.57 -11.46 -1.81
N PHE A 27 1.78 -11.65 -3.11
CA PHE A 27 1.03 -10.91 -4.12
C PHE A 27 -0.47 -11.17 -4.02
N ALA A 28 -0.88 -12.43 -3.86
CA ALA A 28 -2.30 -12.78 -3.73
C ALA A 28 -2.94 -12.11 -2.51
N LEU A 29 -2.22 -12.00 -1.41
CA LEU A 29 -2.69 -11.33 -0.19
C LEU A 29 -2.86 -9.83 -0.40
N VAL A 30 -1.86 -9.16 -0.97
CA VAL A 30 -1.87 -7.71 -1.18
C VAL A 30 -2.79 -7.31 -2.33
N ALA A 31 -2.88 -8.13 -3.37
CA ALA A 31 -3.71 -7.86 -4.54
C ALA A 31 -5.21 -8.05 -4.29
N ASP A 32 -5.60 -8.59 -3.15
CA ASP A 32 -7.00 -8.72 -2.79
C ASP A 32 -7.41 -7.62 -1.80
N PRO A 33 -8.10 -6.55 -2.25
CA PRO A 33 -8.50 -5.46 -1.37
C PRO A 33 -9.36 -5.91 -0.18
N ARG A 34 -10.06 -7.05 -0.32
CA ARG A 34 -10.86 -7.62 0.77
C ARG A 34 -10.03 -8.09 1.95
N ARG A 35 -8.71 -8.26 1.74
CA ARG A 35 -7.76 -8.70 2.77
C ARG A 35 -6.86 -7.58 3.29
N HIS A 36 -7.02 -6.34 2.80
CA HIS A 36 -6.18 -5.23 3.22
C HIS A 36 -6.26 -4.95 4.73
N HIS A 37 -7.42 -5.19 5.34
CA HIS A 37 -7.56 -5.03 6.79
C HIS A 37 -6.64 -5.97 7.58
N GLU A 38 -6.24 -7.09 7.00
CA GLU A 38 -5.31 -8.05 7.63
C GLU A 38 -3.89 -7.50 7.67
N LEU A 39 -3.54 -6.61 6.75
CA LEU A 39 -2.20 -6.04 6.59
C LEU A 39 -2.06 -4.66 7.20
N ASP A 40 -3.14 -3.88 7.22
CA ASP A 40 -3.09 -2.48 7.60
C ASP A 40 -2.56 -2.28 9.01
N GLY A 41 -1.46 -1.55 9.12
CA GLY A 41 -0.86 -1.18 10.39
C GLY A 41 -1.38 0.13 10.96
N SER A 42 -2.21 0.88 10.19
CA SER A 42 -2.77 2.16 10.63
C SER A 42 -4.04 2.01 11.48
N GLY A 43 -4.72 0.87 11.37
CA GLY A 43 -5.99 0.61 12.05
C GLY A 43 -7.20 1.30 11.42
N THR A 44 -7.04 1.94 10.25
CA THR A 44 -8.14 2.67 9.60
C THR A 44 -8.88 1.87 8.54
N VAL A 45 -8.26 0.82 7.98
CA VAL A 45 -8.86 -0.01 6.94
C VAL A 45 -9.80 -1.04 7.54
N ARG A 46 -11.02 -1.11 7.01
CA ARG A 46 -12.07 -2.04 7.46
C ARG A 46 -12.17 -3.23 6.51
N ASP A 47 -12.82 -4.30 6.94
CA ASP A 47 -13.02 -5.51 6.15
C ASP A 47 -14.16 -5.39 5.13
N ASN A 48 -14.98 -4.34 5.22
CA ASN A 48 -16.11 -4.11 4.34
C ASN A 48 -15.69 -3.29 3.12
N ILE A 49 -15.51 -3.96 1.98
CA ILE A 49 -15.08 -3.32 0.74
C ILE A 49 -15.94 -3.78 -0.44
N THR A 50 -15.96 -2.94 -1.48
CA THR A 50 -16.58 -3.28 -2.77
C THR A 50 -15.48 -3.38 -3.82
N VAL A 51 -15.37 -4.55 -4.48
CA VAL A 51 -14.31 -4.84 -5.42
C VAL A 51 -14.86 -5.72 -6.56
N PRO A 52 -14.38 -5.54 -7.82
CA PRO A 52 -14.72 -6.45 -8.92
C PRO A 52 -14.25 -7.87 -8.64
N ALA A 53 -14.89 -8.85 -9.29
CA ALA A 53 -14.51 -10.26 -9.17
C ALA A 53 -13.07 -10.52 -9.60
N GLN A 54 -12.57 -9.77 -10.60
CA GLN A 54 -11.20 -9.86 -11.08
C GLN A 54 -10.62 -8.45 -11.25
N LEU A 55 -9.44 -8.21 -10.65
CA LEU A 55 -8.74 -6.94 -10.79
C LEU A 55 -7.81 -6.96 -12.00
N VAL A 56 -7.86 -5.88 -12.78
CA VAL A 56 -6.96 -5.58 -13.89
C VAL A 56 -6.59 -4.10 -13.83
N GLU A 57 -5.63 -3.68 -14.64
CA GLU A 57 -5.36 -2.24 -14.75
C GLU A 57 -6.63 -1.49 -15.17
N GLY A 58 -6.90 -0.37 -14.52
CA GLY A 58 -8.12 0.40 -14.71
C GLY A 58 -9.29 -0.02 -13.83
N SER A 59 -9.21 -1.18 -13.18
CA SER A 59 -10.24 -1.60 -12.23
C SER A 59 -10.32 -0.64 -11.06
N LYS A 60 -11.54 -0.43 -10.56
CA LYS A 60 -11.79 0.40 -9.37
C LYS A 60 -12.26 -0.48 -8.22
N PHE A 61 -11.83 -0.15 -7.02
CA PHE A 61 -12.35 -0.78 -5.81
C PHE A 61 -12.60 0.27 -4.74
N SER A 62 -13.58 0.00 -3.89
CA SER A 62 -13.94 0.92 -2.81
C SER A 62 -13.60 0.30 -1.48
N THR A 63 -12.92 1.06 -0.63
CA THR A 63 -12.58 0.68 0.74
C THR A 63 -13.42 1.48 1.71
N HIS A 64 -14.09 0.81 2.63
CA HIS A 64 -14.82 1.45 3.70
C HIS A 64 -13.87 1.67 4.87
N MET A 65 -13.75 2.92 5.29
CA MET A 65 -12.81 3.35 6.32
C MET A 65 -13.55 4.08 7.42
N LYS A 66 -12.89 4.25 8.55
CA LYS A 66 -13.44 5.00 9.68
C LYS A 66 -12.35 5.89 10.28
N MET A 67 -12.65 7.17 10.44
CA MET A 67 -11.75 8.13 11.04
C MET A 67 -12.55 9.02 12.00
N PHE A 68 -12.05 9.20 13.22
CA PHE A 68 -12.73 9.98 14.26
C PHE A 68 -14.20 9.55 14.50
N GLY A 69 -14.46 8.24 14.40
CA GLY A 69 -15.82 7.71 14.58
C GLY A 69 -16.74 7.87 13.37
N LEU A 70 -16.30 8.58 12.31
CA LEU A 70 -17.11 8.81 11.10
C LEU A 70 -16.71 7.85 9.98
N PRO A 71 -17.66 7.06 9.46
CA PRO A 71 -17.38 6.21 8.31
C PRO A 71 -17.24 7.04 7.04
N TYR A 72 -16.32 6.62 6.16
CA TYR A 72 -16.18 7.19 4.83
C TYR A 72 -15.74 6.12 3.85
N ARG A 73 -15.85 6.43 2.56
CA ARG A 73 -15.57 5.50 1.48
C ARG A 73 -14.56 6.10 0.52
N ILE A 74 -13.54 5.31 0.18
CA ILE A 74 -12.51 5.70 -0.79
C ILE A 74 -12.58 4.76 -1.97
N THR A 75 -12.68 5.31 -3.18
CA THR A 75 -12.62 4.54 -4.43
C THR A 75 -11.27 4.77 -5.07
N SER A 76 -10.49 3.71 -5.19
CA SER A 76 -9.15 3.73 -5.79
C SER A 76 -9.17 3.04 -7.15
N THR A 77 -8.22 3.40 -7.99
CA THR A 77 -8.08 2.82 -9.34
C THR A 77 -6.75 2.07 -9.42
N ILE A 78 -6.78 0.84 -9.94
CA ILE A 78 -5.56 0.06 -10.21
C ILE A 78 -4.82 0.72 -11.38
N THR A 79 -3.61 1.19 -11.14
CA THR A 79 -2.81 1.91 -12.13
C THR A 79 -1.65 1.08 -12.67
N ALA A 80 -1.26 0.02 -11.97
CA ALA A 80 -0.27 -0.94 -12.47
C ALA A 80 -0.57 -2.31 -11.87
N LEU A 81 -0.45 -3.35 -12.67
CA LEU A 81 -0.67 -4.73 -12.24
C LEU A 81 0.17 -5.68 -13.08
N THR A 82 1.19 -6.27 -12.48
CA THR A 82 2.00 -7.33 -13.06
C THR A 82 1.97 -8.51 -12.11
N GLN A 83 1.46 -9.65 -12.56
CA GLN A 83 1.23 -10.81 -11.72
C GLN A 83 2.48 -11.20 -10.92
N ASN A 84 2.33 -11.32 -9.60
CA ASN A 84 3.38 -11.70 -8.63
C ASN A 84 4.55 -10.72 -8.51
N GLU A 85 4.49 -9.55 -9.15
CA GLU A 85 5.60 -8.59 -9.16
C GLU A 85 5.18 -7.20 -8.70
N ILE A 86 4.10 -6.65 -9.25
CA ILE A 86 3.71 -5.25 -9.00
C ILE A 86 2.19 -5.15 -8.86
N ILE A 87 1.75 -4.38 -7.87
CA ILE A 87 0.40 -3.84 -7.83
C ILE A 87 0.46 -2.41 -7.32
N GLU A 88 -0.25 -1.51 -8.01
CA GLU A 88 -0.34 -0.10 -7.65
C GLU A 88 -1.77 0.38 -7.78
N TRP A 89 -2.24 1.16 -6.82
CA TRP A 89 -3.53 1.82 -6.92
C TRP A 89 -3.40 3.29 -6.57
N ARG A 90 -4.27 4.09 -7.18
CA ARG A 90 -4.28 5.53 -7.02
C ARG A 90 -5.52 5.98 -6.27
N HIS A 91 -5.29 6.78 -5.24
CA HIS A 91 -6.33 7.42 -4.45
C HIS A 91 -6.94 8.59 -5.23
N PRO A 92 -8.25 8.92 -5.03
CA PRO A 92 -8.88 10.07 -5.71
C PRO A 92 -8.17 11.41 -5.49
N LEU A 93 -7.44 11.57 -4.40
CA LEU A 93 -6.68 12.80 -4.12
C LEU A 93 -5.35 12.88 -4.90
N GLY A 94 -4.99 11.83 -5.64
CA GLY A 94 -3.86 11.84 -6.55
C GLY A 94 -2.62 11.11 -6.05
N HIS A 95 -2.57 10.70 -4.80
CA HIS A 95 -1.45 9.87 -4.34
C HIS A 95 -1.67 8.40 -4.69
N SER A 96 -0.56 7.65 -4.74
CA SER A 96 -0.57 6.24 -5.10
C SER A 96 0.11 5.39 -4.05
N TRP A 97 -0.32 4.14 -3.98
CA TRP A 97 0.30 3.09 -3.17
C TRP A 97 0.80 2.02 -4.13
N ARG A 98 2.10 1.72 -4.07
CA ARG A 98 2.74 0.74 -4.95
C ARG A 98 3.41 -0.34 -4.12
N TRP A 99 3.13 -1.59 -4.47
CA TRP A 99 3.77 -2.77 -3.89
C TRP A 99 4.58 -3.47 -4.95
N GLU A 100 5.82 -3.80 -4.60
CA GLU A 100 6.74 -4.50 -5.48
C GLU A 100 7.26 -5.75 -4.76
N PHE A 101 7.28 -6.87 -5.48
CA PHE A 101 7.68 -8.17 -4.95
C PHE A 101 8.83 -8.70 -5.78
N GLU A 102 9.99 -8.84 -5.17
CA GLU A 102 11.16 -9.42 -5.82
C GLU A 102 11.45 -10.78 -5.21
N LYS A 103 11.35 -11.83 -6.02
CA LYS A 103 11.64 -13.19 -5.60
C LYS A 103 13.12 -13.35 -5.33
N LEU A 104 13.49 -13.63 -4.09
CA LEU A 104 14.88 -13.93 -3.69
C LEU A 104 15.15 -15.43 -3.76
N SER A 105 14.15 -16.24 -3.42
CA SER A 105 14.19 -17.70 -3.47
C SER A 105 12.76 -18.21 -3.57
N PRO A 106 12.54 -19.54 -3.75
CA PRO A 106 11.18 -20.09 -3.74
C PRO A 106 10.40 -19.83 -2.46
N THR A 107 11.07 -19.53 -1.35
CA THR A 107 10.46 -19.33 -0.03
C THR A 107 10.74 -17.96 0.58
N GLN A 108 11.33 -17.04 -0.17
CA GLN A 108 11.71 -15.73 0.35
C GLN A 108 11.54 -14.66 -0.70
N THR A 109 10.94 -13.52 -0.31
CA THR A 109 10.61 -12.41 -1.19
C THR A 109 11.02 -11.10 -0.55
N GLN A 110 11.59 -10.20 -1.34
CA GLN A 110 11.81 -8.83 -0.96
C GLN A 110 10.57 -8.03 -1.32
N VAL A 111 9.95 -7.38 -0.33
CA VAL A 111 8.73 -6.61 -0.49
C VAL A 111 9.05 -5.14 -0.28
N THR A 112 8.64 -4.31 -1.23
CA THR A 112 8.78 -2.85 -1.14
C THR A 112 7.40 -2.22 -1.26
N GLU A 113 7.06 -1.36 -0.32
CA GLU A 113 5.84 -0.55 -0.37
C GLU A 113 6.21 0.92 -0.49
N THR A 114 5.57 1.63 -1.42
CA THR A 114 5.84 3.05 -1.69
C THR A 114 4.54 3.85 -1.66
N PHE A 115 4.54 4.92 -0.87
CA PHE A 115 3.55 5.98 -0.93
C PHE A 115 4.11 7.10 -1.78
N ASP A 116 3.44 7.37 -2.90
CA ASP A 116 3.88 8.36 -3.89
C ASP A 116 2.85 9.48 -4.00
N TYR A 117 3.23 10.68 -3.59
CA TYR A 117 2.34 11.83 -3.63
C TYR A 117 2.83 12.93 -4.58
N ARG A 118 3.70 12.60 -5.55
CA ARG A 118 4.21 13.56 -6.54
C ARG A 118 3.08 14.19 -7.35
N ASP A 119 2.08 13.39 -7.71
CA ASP A 119 0.94 13.84 -8.53
C ASP A 119 -0.21 14.41 -7.71
N ALA A 120 -0.16 14.32 -6.38
CA ALA A 120 -1.17 14.89 -5.51
C ALA A 120 -1.18 16.42 -5.55
N GLY A 121 -0.10 17.03 -6.05
CA GLY A 121 0.03 18.49 -6.19
C GLY A 121 -0.48 19.06 -7.50
N ALA A 122 -1.04 18.25 -8.39
CA ALA A 122 -1.57 18.73 -9.68
C ALA A 122 -2.73 19.70 -9.50
N LEU A 123 -3.41 19.70 -8.35
CA LEU A 123 -4.42 20.67 -7.97
C LEU A 123 -3.82 21.65 -6.95
N LYS A 124 -4.09 22.94 -7.12
CA LYS A 124 -3.56 24.06 -6.32
C LYS A 124 -3.43 23.71 -4.83
N ASN A 125 -2.22 23.85 -4.29
CA ASN A 125 -1.89 23.76 -2.87
C ASN A 125 -2.00 22.36 -2.22
N LYS A 126 -2.30 21.30 -2.98
CA LYS A 126 -2.40 19.95 -2.39
C LYS A 126 -1.06 19.43 -1.87
N LEU A 127 0.04 19.70 -2.56
CA LEU A 127 1.37 19.31 -2.09
C LEU A 127 1.70 19.95 -0.75
N ASN A 128 1.46 21.26 -0.64
CA ASN A 128 1.66 21.98 0.61
C ASN A 128 0.75 21.44 1.72
N TYR A 129 -0.48 21.09 1.36
CA TYR A 129 -1.43 20.49 2.30
C TYR A 129 -0.90 19.16 2.85
N TYR A 130 -0.45 18.25 1.97
CA TYR A 130 0.11 16.97 2.40
C TYR A 130 1.32 17.15 3.30
N GLU A 131 2.24 18.05 2.95
CA GLU A 131 3.43 18.30 3.74
C GLU A 131 3.10 18.95 5.10
N ARG A 132 2.21 19.92 5.12
CA ARG A 132 1.76 20.60 6.34
C ARG A 132 1.06 19.68 7.32
N MET A 133 0.27 18.74 6.80
CA MET A 133 -0.46 17.79 7.64
C MET A 133 0.39 16.61 8.08
N GLY A 134 1.66 16.53 7.66
CA GLY A 134 2.56 15.46 8.04
C GLY A 134 2.19 14.10 7.44
N PHE A 135 1.55 14.07 6.30
CA PHE A 135 1.14 12.81 5.64
C PHE A 135 2.32 11.91 5.33
N ALA A 136 3.45 12.46 4.87
CA ALA A 136 4.63 11.67 4.56
C ALA A 136 5.13 10.93 5.81
N LYS A 137 5.23 11.64 6.95
CA LYS A 137 5.69 11.05 8.21
C LYS A 137 4.70 10.01 8.73
N ALA A 138 3.40 10.31 8.70
CA ALA A 138 2.37 9.39 9.14
C ALA A 138 2.33 8.13 8.27
N ASN A 139 2.47 8.28 6.95
CA ASN A 139 2.48 7.16 6.03
C ASN A 139 3.77 6.33 6.13
N ALA A 140 4.92 6.96 6.43
CA ALA A 140 6.14 6.23 6.72
C ALA A 140 5.95 5.28 7.89
N LYS A 141 5.36 5.75 8.99
CA LYS A 141 5.05 4.91 10.16
C LYS A 141 4.05 3.82 9.80
N GLY A 142 3.02 4.14 9.03
CA GLY A 142 2.01 3.18 8.58
C GLY A 142 2.61 2.07 7.74
N ILE A 143 3.48 2.42 6.78
CA ILE A 143 4.19 1.45 5.94
C ILE A 143 5.09 0.55 6.80
N GLU A 144 5.86 1.13 7.70
CA GLU A 144 6.74 0.36 8.59
C GLU A 144 5.95 -0.64 9.44
N ALA A 145 4.81 -0.22 9.99
CA ALA A 145 3.92 -1.08 10.75
C ALA A 145 3.32 -2.19 9.88
N THR A 146 2.89 -1.85 8.67
CA THR A 146 2.31 -2.81 7.72
C THR A 146 3.33 -3.85 7.28
N LEU A 147 4.54 -3.43 6.91
CA LEU A 147 5.59 -4.36 6.51
C LEU A 147 6.07 -5.23 7.67
N SER A 148 6.13 -4.68 8.87
CA SER A 148 6.48 -5.45 10.07
C SER A 148 5.41 -6.52 10.36
N LYS A 149 4.15 -6.16 10.23
CA LYS A 149 3.03 -7.09 10.41
C LYS A 149 3.07 -8.21 9.36
N LEU A 150 3.36 -7.87 8.11
CA LEU A 150 3.52 -8.85 7.03
C LEU A 150 4.69 -9.79 7.31
N ARG A 151 5.85 -9.24 7.68
CA ARG A 151 7.02 -10.02 8.05
C ARG A 151 6.70 -11.01 9.18
N ASP A 152 6.05 -10.52 10.24
CA ASP A 152 5.76 -11.32 11.43
C ASP A 152 4.74 -12.43 11.16
N ARG A 153 3.80 -12.19 10.25
CA ARG A 153 2.81 -13.18 9.82
C ARG A 153 3.47 -14.46 9.27
N TYR A 154 4.63 -14.33 8.62
CA TYR A 154 5.36 -15.44 8.00
C TYR A 154 6.65 -15.81 8.73
N ALA A 155 6.90 -15.24 9.86
CA ALA A 155 8.13 -15.49 10.64
C ALA A 155 8.10 -16.82 11.43
N GLY A 156 7.58 -17.82 10.87
CA GLY A 156 7.65 -19.17 11.36
C GLY A 156 7.00 -19.52 12.59
#